data_544674cfd157dd79beee6e5afcd2ee83
#
_entry.id   544674cfd157dd79beee6e5afcd2ee83
#
_cell.length_a   1.000
_cell.length_b   1.000
_cell.length_c   1.000
_cell.angle_alpha   90.00
_cell.angle_beta   90.00
_cell.angle_gamma   90.00
#
_symmetry.space_group_name_H-M   'P 1'
#
loop_
_entity.id
_entity.type
_entity.pdbx_description
1 polymer ?
#
loop_
_entity_poly.entity_id
_entity_poly.type
_entity_poly.pdbx_seq_one_letter_code
_entity_poly.pdbx_strand_id
1 'polypeptide(L)'
;MLLSGPISSAPLDEDADRSLKERQDELHRQQAGREAREAERLQDFALVPFFDIEASAGNGSQVNQELQTSEMAFRRDWLIGKGLQADKCALIKARGDSMEPTIHAGDLLLVDTRIHSIKDDAIYIIESENHLVVKRVQQSLDGSVTIISDNPRYEKQVIEPTRAKELKIVGRVRWYGHEI
;
A
#
# COMPACT_ATOMS: atom_id res chain seq x y z
N MET A 1 14.27 28.67 -80.14
CA MET A 1 15.61 28.52 -79.58
C MET A 1 15.43 28.71 -78.08
N LEU A 2 15.21 27.61 -77.33
CA LEU A 2 14.99 27.62 -75.91
C LEU A 2 16.29 27.21 -75.19
N LEU A 3 16.85 28.13 -74.44
CA LEU A 3 18.01 27.88 -73.60
C LEU A 3 17.54 27.39 -72.24
N SER A 4 17.69 26.08 -71.98
CA SER A 4 17.58 25.49 -70.67
C SER A 4 18.92 25.71 -69.94
N GLY A 5 18.90 26.58 -68.93
CA GLY A 5 20.04 26.72 -68.01
C GLY A 5 20.00 25.59 -66.98
N PRO A 6 21.13 25.08 -66.48
CA PRO A 6 21.16 24.06 -65.46
C PRO A 6 20.72 24.64 -64.11
N ILE A 7 19.82 23.92 -63.44
CA ILE A 7 19.44 24.18 -62.04
C ILE A 7 20.66 23.81 -61.19
N SER A 8 21.33 24.82 -60.64
CA SER A 8 22.36 24.63 -59.66
C SER A 8 21.73 24.09 -58.36
N SER A 9 21.96 22.83 -58.07
CA SER A 9 21.68 22.27 -56.77
C SER A 9 22.74 22.80 -55.80
N ALA A 10 22.33 23.69 -54.90
CA ALA A 10 23.17 24.11 -53.80
C ALA A 10 23.60 22.87 -52.95
N PRO A 11 24.85 22.78 -52.50
CA PRO A 11 25.25 21.68 -51.62
C PRO A 11 24.40 21.75 -50.37
N LEU A 12 23.84 20.60 -49.98
CA LEU A 12 23.20 20.42 -48.67
C LEU A 12 24.22 20.77 -47.61
N ASP A 13 23.82 21.60 -46.68
CA ASP A 13 24.68 22.09 -45.59
C ASP A 13 24.95 20.91 -44.62
N GLU A 14 25.98 20.11 -44.93
CA GLU A 14 26.41 18.93 -44.19
C GLU A 14 26.73 19.26 -42.72
N ASP A 15 27.20 20.49 -42.46
CA ASP A 15 27.51 20.96 -41.12
C ASP A 15 26.23 21.22 -40.28
N ALA A 16 25.18 21.70 -40.93
CA ALA A 16 23.88 21.91 -40.28
C ALA A 16 23.22 20.56 -39.93
N ASP A 17 23.28 19.58 -40.83
CA ASP A 17 22.73 18.23 -40.59
C ASP A 17 23.50 17.49 -39.48
N ARG A 18 24.83 17.62 -39.49
CA ARG A 18 25.67 17.08 -38.41
C ARG A 18 25.37 17.70 -37.05
N SER A 19 25.19 19.01 -36.98
CA SER A 19 24.83 19.75 -35.77
C SER A 19 23.48 19.34 -35.23
N LEU A 20 22.48 19.10 -36.10
CA LEU A 20 21.15 18.60 -35.70
C LEU A 20 21.24 17.18 -35.14
N LYS A 21 22.00 16.32 -35.75
CA LYS A 21 22.19 14.94 -35.31
C LYS A 21 22.88 14.87 -33.93
N GLU A 22 23.93 15.67 -33.73
CA GLU A 22 24.61 15.78 -32.44
C GLU A 22 23.69 16.27 -31.33
N ARG A 23 22.81 17.25 -31.60
CA ARG A 23 21.80 17.71 -30.67
C ARG A 23 20.73 16.65 -30.35
N GLN A 24 20.31 15.88 -31.35
CA GLN A 24 19.35 14.78 -31.14
C GLN A 24 19.99 13.69 -30.29
N ASP A 25 21.23 13.32 -30.54
CA ASP A 25 21.95 12.31 -29.76
C ASP A 25 22.19 12.76 -28.32
N GLU A 26 22.38 14.04 -28.09
CA GLU A 26 22.51 14.62 -26.75
C GLU A 26 21.18 14.60 -25.99
N LEU A 27 20.08 14.96 -26.64
CA LEU A 27 18.74 14.88 -26.08
C LEU A 27 18.37 13.44 -25.72
N HIS A 28 18.63 12.48 -26.58
CA HIS A 28 18.40 11.06 -26.31
C HIS A 28 19.22 10.55 -25.12
N ARG A 29 20.51 10.95 -25.00
CA ARG A 29 21.33 10.60 -23.84
C ARG A 29 20.81 11.21 -22.54
N GLN A 30 20.37 12.47 -22.57
CA GLN A 30 19.79 13.13 -21.40
C GLN A 30 18.49 12.48 -20.99
N GLN A 31 17.63 12.08 -21.95
CA GLN A 31 16.38 11.42 -21.72
C GLN A 31 16.58 10.02 -21.11
N ALA A 32 17.48 9.23 -21.71
CA ALA A 32 17.86 7.91 -21.18
C ALA A 32 18.46 8.01 -19.76
N GLY A 33 19.27 9.03 -19.49
CA GLY A 33 19.82 9.29 -18.16
C GLY A 33 18.77 9.67 -17.12
N ARG A 34 17.71 10.39 -17.52
CA ARG A 34 16.57 10.71 -16.64
C ARG A 34 15.75 9.45 -16.34
N GLU A 35 15.42 8.69 -17.37
CA GLU A 35 14.65 7.43 -17.24
C GLU A 35 15.38 6.41 -16.36
N ALA A 36 16.70 6.29 -16.53
CA ALA A 36 17.50 5.39 -15.67
C ALA A 36 17.48 5.82 -14.19
N ARG A 37 17.61 7.13 -13.91
CA ARG A 37 17.53 7.65 -12.53
C ARG A 37 16.14 7.51 -11.92
N GLU A 38 15.11 7.65 -12.73
CA GLU A 38 13.73 7.48 -12.29
C GLU A 38 13.46 6.01 -12.00
N ALA A 39 13.90 5.09 -12.86
CA ALA A 39 13.81 3.65 -12.64
C ALA A 39 14.56 3.22 -11.37
N GLU A 40 15.76 3.77 -11.12
CA GLU A 40 16.54 3.52 -9.91
C GLU A 40 15.79 4.00 -8.66
N ARG A 41 15.19 5.19 -8.70
CA ARG A 41 14.39 5.73 -7.58
C ARG A 41 13.13 4.90 -7.31
N LEU A 42 12.48 4.35 -8.35
CA LEU A 42 11.32 3.50 -8.19
C LEU A 42 11.66 2.16 -7.50
N GLN A 43 12.89 1.67 -7.63
CA GLN A 43 13.36 0.48 -6.92
C GLN A 43 13.41 0.66 -5.40
N ASP A 44 13.49 1.91 -4.91
CA ASP A 44 13.45 2.23 -3.47
C ASP A 44 12.07 2.02 -2.87
N PHE A 45 11.05 1.85 -3.70
CA PHE A 45 9.67 1.66 -3.24
C PHE A 45 9.20 0.22 -3.41
N ALA A 46 8.27 -0.16 -2.56
CA ALA A 46 7.52 -1.40 -2.67
C ALA A 46 6.03 -1.08 -2.63
N LEU A 47 5.26 -1.76 -3.45
CA LEU A 47 3.82 -1.63 -3.50
C LEU A 47 3.19 -2.53 -2.46
N VAL A 48 2.25 -1.99 -1.69
CA VAL A 48 1.43 -2.72 -0.71
C VAL A 48 -0.01 -2.67 -1.21
N PRO A 49 -0.68 -3.84 -1.35
CA PRO A 49 -2.04 -3.89 -1.86
C PRO A 49 -3.02 -3.24 -0.88
N PHE A 50 -3.97 -2.49 -1.42
CA PHE A 50 -5.09 -1.89 -0.70
C PHE A 50 -6.37 -2.66 -0.98
N PHE A 51 -7.06 -3.06 0.07
CA PHE A 51 -8.32 -3.79 0.03
C PHE A 51 -9.46 -2.92 0.55
N ASP A 52 -10.45 -2.67 -0.31
CA ASP A 52 -11.71 -2.05 0.12
C ASP A 52 -12.73 -3.14 0.46
N ILE A 53 -12.86 -3.40 1.74
CA ILE A 53 -13.71 -4.48 2.27
C ILE A 53 -15.21 -4.24 1.99
N GLU A 54 -15.64 -2.97 1.75
CA GLU A 54 -17.04 -2.68 1.39
C GLU A 54 -17.41 -3.05 -0.04
N ALA A 55 -16.49 -2.87 -0.98
CA ALA A 55 -16.75 -3.21 -2.36
C ALA A 55 -17.08 -4.71 -2.51
N SER A 56 -16.55 -5.54 -1.61
CA SER A 56 -16.79 -6.99 -1.56
C SER A 56 -18.15 -7.35 -0.96
N ALA A 57 -18.65 -6.58 0.01
CA ALA A 57 -19.89 -6.89 0.74
C ALA A 57 -21.18 -6.47 -0.02
N GLY A 58 -21.08 -5.52 -0.96
CA GLY A 58 -22.23 -4.92 -1.67
C GLY A 58 -22.84 -5.78 -2.78
N ASN A 59 -22.14 -6.79 -3.29
CA ASN A 59 -22.56 -7.54 -4.49
C ASN A 59 -23.03 -8.97 -4.23
N GLY A 60 -23.38 -9.34 -2.99
CA GLY A 60 -23.93 -10.69 -2.70
C GLY A 60 -23.01 -11.86 -3.06
N SER A 61 -21.77 -11.59 -3.40
CA SER A 61 -20.76 -12.60 -3.68
C SER A 61 -20.12 -13.07 -2.37
N GLN A 62 -19.98 -14.37 -2.24
CA GLN A 62 -19.32 -15.03 -1.13
C GLN A 62 -17.97 -14.36 -0.82
N VAL A 63 -17.65 -14.25 0.47
CA VAL A 63 -16.48 -13.62 1.14
C VAL A 63 -15.08 -14.00 0.56
N ASN A 64 -15.00 -14.60 -0.61
CA ASN A 64 -13.78 -15.17 -1.19
C ASN A 64 -13.08 -14.31 -2.26
N GLN A 65 -13.52 -13.08 -2.51
CA GLN A 65 -12.79 -12.14 -3.36
C GLN A 65 -12.73 -10.77 -2.67
N GLU A 66 -11.77 -10.61 -1.77
CA GLU A 66 -11.26 -9.31 -1.40
C GLU A 66 -10.71 -8.67 -2.68
N LEU A 67 -11.48 -7.78 -3.29
CA LEU A 67 -11.04 -7.07 -4.49
C LEU A 67 -9.93 -6.11 -4.06
N GLN A 68 -8.70 -6.46 -4.42
CA GLN A 68 -7.61 -5.49 -4.40
C GLN A 68 -8.01 -4.34 -5.34
N THR A 69 -8.22 -3.15 -4.77
CA THR A 69 -8.72 -1.99 -5.52
C THR A 69 -7.60 -1.10 -6.04
N SER A 70 -6.47 -1.09 -5.36
CA SER A 70 -5.30 -0.28 -5.70
C SER A 70 -4.06 -0.75 -4.95
N GLU A 71 -2.96 -0.02 -5.11
CA GLU A 71 -1.71 -0.24 -4.38
C GLU A 71 -1.17 1.10 -3.90
N MET A 72 -0.46 1.09 -2.77
CA MET A 72 0.24 2.26 -2.26
C MET A 72 1.74 1.97 -2.16
N ALA A 73 2.54 2.94 -2.61
CA ALA A 73 3.99 2.85 -2.58
C ALA A 73 4.53 3.23 -1.20
N PHE A 74 5.33 2.36 -0.61
CA PHE A 74 6.08 2.62 0.62
C PHE A 74 7.58 2.50 0.35
N ARG A 75 8.39 3.30 1.03
CA ARG A 75 9.83 3.13 0.96
C ARG A 75 10.24 1.79 1.55
N ARG A 76 11.07 1.04 0.81
CA ARG A 76 11.55 -0.29 1.24
C ARG A 76 12.33 -0.23 2.55
N ASP A 77 13.21 0.76 2.70
CA ASP A 77 13.99 0.97 3.92
C ASP A 77 13.11 1.23 5.15
N TRP A 78 12.02 1.99 4.97
CA TRP A 78 11.06 2.24 6.04
C TRP A 78 10.31 0.96 6.45
N LEU A 79 9.86 0.15 5.49
CA LEU A 79 9.23 -1.15 5.78
C LEU A 79 10.21 -2.09 6.50
N ILE A 80 11.44 -2.20 6.00
CA ILE A 80 12.49 -3.03 6.60
C ILE A 80 12.80 -2.57 8.03
N GLY A 81 12.92 -1.25 8.24
CA GLY A 81 13.14 -0.68 9.58
C GLY A 81 12.03 -1.02 10.59
N LYS A 82 10.81 -1.31 10.11
CA LYS A 82 9.68 -1.79 10.92
C LYS A 82 9.57 -3.32 10.96
N GLY A 83 10.48 -4.05 10.34
CA GLY A 83 10.44 -5.52 10.24
C GLY A 83 9.31 -6.03 9.34
N LEU A 84 8.86 -5.20 8.37
CA LEU A 84 7.78 -5.51 7.45
C LEU A 84 8.29 -5.94 6.08
N GLN A 85 7.52 -6.78 5.41
CA GLN A 85 7.71 -7.20 4.02
C GLN A 85 6.46 -6.78 3.24
N ALA A 86 6.63 -6.04 2.14
CA ALA A 86 5.51 -5.46 1.40
C ALA A 86 4.49 -6.50 0.93
N ASP A 87 4.98 -7.65 0.43
CA ASP A 87 4.17 -8.78 -0.05
C ASP A 87 3.44 -9.53 1.08
N LYS A 88 3.73 -9.20 2.34
CA LYS A 88 3.09 -9.73 3.55
C LYS A 88 2.38 -8.63 4.33
N CYS A 89 2.11 -7.52 3.68
CA CYS A 89 1.32 -6.43 4.24
C CYS A 89 0.07 -6.22 3.40
N ALA A 90 -0.95 -5.69 4.04
CA ALA A 90 -2.15 -5.20 3.40
C ALA A 90 -2.50 -3.81 3.94
N LEU A 91 -3.08 -2.97 3.10
CA LEU A 91 -3.73 -1.74 3.53
C LEU A 91 -5.23 -1.97 3.54
N ILE A 92 -5.88 -1.51 4.59
CA ILE A 92 -7.33 -1.48 4.71
C ILE A 92 -7.77 -0.11 5.24
N LYS A 93 -9.02 0.26 5.00
CA LYS A 93 -9.61 1.49 5.53
C LYS A 93 -10.35 1.19 6.83
N ALA A 94 -10.07 1.95 7.88
CA ALA A 94 -10.77 1.84 9.16
C ALA A 94 -12.23 2.31 9.03
N ARG A 95 -13.12 1.69 9.79
CA ARG A 95 -14.55 2.00 9.79
C ARG A 95 -15.12 2.06 11.19
N GLY A 96 -16.18 2.87 11.32
CA GLY A 96 -16.80 3.11 12.60
C GLY A 96 -15.91 3.90 13.55
N ASP A 97 -16.41 4.13 14.73
CA ASP A 97 -15.81 4.99 15.76
C ASP A 97 -15.27 4.19 16.96
N SER A 98 -15.29 2.86 16.89
CA SER A 98 -14.97 2.02 18.07
C SER A 98 -13.50 2.13 18.52
N MET A 99 -12.61 2.62 17.67
CA MET A 99 -11.19 2.81 17.99
C MET A 99 -10.78 4.27 18.17
N GLU A 100 -11.74 5.19 18.18
CA GLU A 100 -11.47 6.58 18.51
C GLU A 100 -11.09 6.76 19.98
N PRO A 101 -10.19 7.70 20.30
CA PRO A 101 -9.54 8.67 19.41
C PRO A 101 -8.28 8.15 18.72
N THR A 102 -7.90 6.89 18.89
CA THR A 102 -6.64 6.34 18.33
C THR A 102 -6.70 6.18 16.83
N ILE A 103 -7.78 5.59 16.32
CA ILE A 103 -8.02 5.37 14.90
C ILE A 103 -9.42 5.88 14.58
N HIS A 104 -9.53 6.74 13.56
CA HIS A 104 -10.79 7.32 13.12
C HIS A 104 -11.32 6.59 11.88
N ALA A 105 -12.62 6.71 11.66
CA ALA A 105 -13.21 6.24 10.41
C ALA A 105 -12.54 6.93 9.21
N GLY A 106 -12.12 6.14 8.23
CA GLY A 106 -11.40 6.63 7.06
C GLY A 106 -9.88 6.49 7.14
N ASP A 107 -9.29 6.26 8.31
CA ASP A 107 -7.86 6.05 8.46
C ASP A 107 -7.39 4.84 7.67
N LEU A 108 -6.19 4.94 7.09
CA LEU A 108 -5.51 3.81 6.44
C LEU A 108 -4.72 3.02 7.47
N LEU A 109 -4.92 1.71 7.49
CA LEU A 109 -4.23 0.79 8.39
C LEU A 109 -3.27 -0.09 7.59
N LEU A 110 -1.99 -0.06 7.95
CA LEU A 110 -0.99 -1.00 7.44
C LEU A 110 -0.95 -2.23 8.35
N VAL A 111 -1.33 -3.36 7.81
CA VAL A 111 -1.52 -4.64 8.51
C VAL A 111 -0.45 -5.63 8.12
N ASP A 112 0.24 -6.20 9.08
CA ASP A 112 1.16 -7.34 8.90
C ASP A 112 0.35 -8.63 8.90
N THR A 113 0.14 -9.22 7.74
CA THR A 113 -0.69 -10.41 7.54
C THR A 113 0.02 -11.72 7.89
N ARG A 114 1.30 -11.69 8.32
CA ARG A 114 2.01 -12.88 8.84
C ARG A 114 1.57 -13.25 10.25
N ILE A 115 0.91 -12.34 10.94
CA ILE A 115 0.53 -12.49 12.34
C ILE A 115 -0.89 -13.02 12.43
N HIS A 116 -1.02 -14.32 12.64
CA HIS A 116 -2.31 -15.02 12.77
C HIS A 116 -2.65 -15.45 14.21
N SER A 117 -1.91 -14.94 15.19
CA SER A 117 -2.14 -15.20 16.60
C SER A 117 -1.74 -14.00 17.45
N ILE A 118 -2.34 -13.86 18.61
CA ILE A 118 -2.00 -12.82 19.57
C ILE A 118 -0.63 -13.14 20.14
N LYS A 119 0.31 -12.20 20.06
CA LYS A 119 1.68 -12.33 20.55
C LYS A 119 2.03 -11.33 21.65
N ASP A 120 1.40 -10.21 21.64
CA ASP A 120 1.62 -9.07 22.53
C ASP A 120 0.38 -8.16 22.58
N ASP A 121 0.41 -7.21 23.47
CA ASP A 121 -0.61 -6.17 23.57
C ASP A 121 -0.48 -5.21 22.37
N ALA A 122 -1.44 -5.27 21.47
CA ALA A 122 -1.41 -4.48 20.23
C ALA A 122 -2.81 -4.32 19.63
N ILE A 123 -2.88 -3.65 18.48
CA ILE A 123 -4.09 -3.54 17.68
C ILE A 123 -4.06 -4.62 16.59
N TYR A 124 -5.14 -5.38 16.50
CA TYR A 124 -5.30 -6.49 15.58
C TYR A 124 -6.54 -6.33 14.72
N ILE A 125 -6.48 -6.95 13.54
CA ILE A 125 -7.66 -7.21 12.72
C ILE A 125 -8.15 -8.60 13.07
N ILE A 126 -9.41 -8.67 13.50
CA ILE A 126 -10.06 -9.90 13.96
C ILE A 126 -11.27 -10.17 13.04
N GLU A 127 -11.42 -11.40 12.57
CA GLU A 127 -12.62 -11.83 11.88
C GLU A 127 -13.69 -12.19 12.90
N SER A 128 -14.86 -11.56 12.79
CA SER A 128 -16.04 -11.80 13.63
C SER A 128 -17.27 -11.89 12.74
N GLU A 129 -18.00 -13.00 12.76
CA GLU A 129 -19.26 -13.17 12.04
C GLU A 129 -19.21 -12.72 10.56
N ASN A 130 -18.15 -13.10 9.83
CA ASN A 130 -17.91 -12.77 8.43
C ASN A 130 -17.62 -11.28 8.14
N HIS A 131 -17.27 -10.50 9.14
CA HIS A 131 -16.74 -9.14 8.95
C HIS A 131 -15.45 -8.95 9.75
N LEU A 132 -14.65 -7.95 9.33
CA LEU A 132 -13.40 -7.62 10.00
C LEU A 132 -13.63 -6.49 11.00
N VAL A 133 -13.09 -6.67 12.21
CA VAL A 133 -13.10 -5.64 13.25
C VAL A 133 -11.68 -5.28 13.66
N VAL A 134 -11.47 -4.01 13.94
CA VAL A 134 -10.21 -3.47 14.48
C VAL A 134 -10.37 -3.35 15.98
N LYS A 135 -9.51 -4.01 16.75
CA LYS A 135 -9.58 -3.98 18.23
C LYS A 135 -8.17 -3.97 18.84
N ARG A 136 -8.05 -3.33 19.98
CA ARG A 136 -6.90 -3.52 20.86
C ARG A 136 -7.06 -4.82 21.63
N VAL A 137 -5.98 -5.56 21.74
CA VAL A 137 -5.95 -6.83 22.45
C VAL A 137 -4.92 -6.77 23.55
N GLN A 138 -5.29 -7.23 24.72
CA GLN A 138 -4.39 -7.42 25.87
C GLN A 138 -4.45 -8.87 26.31
N GLN A 139 -3.29 -9.48 26.52
CA GLN A 139 -3.17 -10.85 27.01
C GLN A 139 -2.88 -10.85 28.52
N SER A 140 -3.64 -11.60 29.27
CA SER A 140 -3.44 -11.79 30.70
C SER A 140 -2.53 -13.00 30.99
N LEU A 141 -1.94 -13.04 32.19
CA LEU A 141 -1.03 -14.10 32.61
C LEU A 141 -1.70 -15.49 32.71
N ASP A 142 -2.99 -15.52 32.92
CA ASP A 142 -3.82 -16.75 32.97
C ASP A 142 -4.17 -17.28 31.56
N GLY A 143 -3.73 -16.57 30.50
CA GLY A 143 -4.01 -16.90 29.11
C GLY A 143 -5.35 -16.36 28.60
N SER A 144 -6.12 -15.64 29.40
CA SER A 144 -7.30 -14.91 28.95
C SER A 144 -6.88 -13.72 28.07
N VAL A 145 -7.81 -13.26 27.22
CA VAL A 145 -7.58 -12.16 26.31
C VAL A 145 -8.69 -11.13 26.50
N THR A 146 -8.31 -9.88 26.71
CA THR A 146 -9.24 -8.76 26.73
C THR A 146 -9.25 -8.06 25.37
N ILE A 147 -10.40 -8.05 24.72
CA ILE A 147 -10.67 -7.29 23.49
C ILE A 147 -11.22 -5.93 23.89
N ILE A 148 -10.55 -4.86 23.42
CA ILE A 148 -10.82 -3.49 23.83
C ILE A 148 -11.08 -2.64 22.60
N SER A 149 -12.18 -1.89 22.65
CA SER A 149 -12.39 -0.72 21.81
C SER A 149 -11.73 0.47 22.51
N ASP A 150 -10.94 1.27 21.79
CA ASP A 150 -10.30 2.46 22.39
C ASP A 150 -11.34 3.54 22.72
N ASN A 151 -12.49 3.52 22.05
CA ASN A 151 -13.63 4.38 22.37
C ASN A 151 -14.35 3.86 23.64
N PRO A 152 -14.41 4.68 24.71
CA PRO A 152 -14.99 4.26 25.99
C PRO A 152 -16.51 4.01 25.96
N ARG A 153 -17.19 4.33 24.85
CA ARG A 153 -18.61 4.00 24.66
C ARG A 153 -18.84 2.50 24.47
N TYR A 154 -17.81 1.75 24.15
CA TYR A 154 -17.87 0.31 23.89
C TYR A 154 -17.30 -0.46 25.06
N GLU A 155 -18.02 -1.48 25.50
CA GLU A 155 -17.59 -2.34 26.59
C GLU A 155 -16.42 -3.25 26.17
N LYS A 156 -15.54 -3.54 27.14
CA LYS A 156 -14.45 -4.51 26.97
C LYS A 156 -15.03 -5.91 27.05
N GLN A 157 -14.45 -6.82 26.27
CA GLN A 157 -14.82 -8.23 26.29
C GLN A 157 -13.64 -9.07 26.80
N VAL A 158 -13.86 -9.83 27.84
CA VAL A 158 -12.86 -10.80 28.34
C VAL A 158 -13.20 -12.16 27.73
N ILE A 159 -12.23 -12.74 27.05
CA ILE A 159 -12.33 -14.04 26.37
C ILE A 159 -11.49 -15.05 27.15
N GLU A 160 -12.13 -16.10 27.61
CA GLU A 160 -11.50 -17.20 28.34
C GLU A 160 -10.38 -17.88 27.51
N PRO A 161 -9.34 -18.45 28.15
CA PRO A 161 -8.17 -19.01 27.46
C PRO A 161 -8.50 -20.06 26.39
N THR A 162 -9.56 -20.85 26.59
CA THR A 162 -10.01 -21.86 25.61
C THR A 162 -10.54 -21.22 24.35
N ARG A 163 -11.39 -20.20 24.47
CA ARG A 163 -11.98 -19.45 23.36
C ARG A 163 -11.01 -18.47 22.72
N ALA A 164 -10.03 -17.97 23.47
CA ALA A 164 -8.99 -17.06 22.94
C ALA A 164 -8.18 -17.69 21.80
N LYS A 165 -8.00 -19.03 21.85
CA LYS A 165 -7.33 -19.79 20.78
C LYS A 165 -8.15 -19.92 19.50
N GLU A 166 -9.46 -19.71 19.58
CA GLU A 166 -10.38 -19.79 18.45
C GLU A 166 -10.55 -18.45 17.72
N LEU A 167 -9.99 -17.37 18.31
CA LEU A 167 -10.02 -16.05 17.66
C LEU A 167 -9.26 -16.09 16.34
N LYS A 168 -9.95 -15.73 15.28
CA LYS A 168 -9.37 -15.62 13.94
C LYS A 168 -8.70 -14.28 13.77
N ILE A 169 -7.39 -14.26 13.94
CA ILE A 169 -6.55 -13.10 13.73
C ILE A 169 -6.15 -13.04 12.25
N VAL A 170 -6.54 -11.97 11.56
CA VAL A 170 -6.21 -11.71 10.16
C VAL A 170 -4.85 -11.03 10.02
N GLY A 171 -4.50 -10.19 10.99
CA GLY A 171 -3.22 -9.52 11.02
C GLY A 171 -3.08 -8.54 12.18
N ARG A 172 -1.88 -7.98 12.30
CA ARG A 172 -1.55 -6.96 13.30
C ARG A 172 -1.39 -5.61 12.64
N VAL A 173 -2.03 -4.58 13.16
CA VAL A 173 -1.83 -3.20 12.72
C VAL A 173 -0.45 -2.73 13.12
N ARG A 174 0.35 -2.27 12.15
CA ARG A 174 1.72 -1.82 12.35
C ARG A 174 1.90 -0.31 12.19
N TRP A 175 0.98 0.31 11.50
CA TRP A 175 0.93 1.74 11.29
C TRP A 175 -0.47 2.14 10.86
N TYR A 176 -0.84 3.38 11.14
CA TYR A 176 -2.03 4.00 10.57
C TYR A 176 -1.73 5.43 10.15
N GLY A 177 -2.45 5.91 9.14
CA GLY A 177 -2.39 7.28 8.63
C GLY A 177 -3.76 7.92 8.69
N HIS A 178 -3.80 9.14 9.24
CA HIS A 178 -5.00 9.96 9.35
C HIS A 178 -4.98 11.07 8.29
N GLU A 179 -6.10 11.26 7.61
CA GLU A 179 -6.32 12.36 6.66
C GLU A 179 -7.14 13.44 7.38
N ILE A 180 -6.63 14.67 7.40
CA ILE A 180 -7.25 15.86 8.04
C ILE A 180 -8.18 16.58 7.07
#